data_20aab4447d1557825e9038cd22c9910e
#
_entry.id   20aab4447d1557825e9038cd22c9910e
#
_cell.length_a   1.000
_cell.length_b   1.000
_cell.length_c   1.000
_cell.angle_alpha   90.00
_cell.angle_beta   90.00
_cell.angle_gamma   90.00
#
_symmetry.space_group_name_H-M   'P 1'
#
loop_
_entity.id
_entity.type
_entity.pdbx_description
1 polymer ?
#
loop_
_entity_poly.entity_id
_entity_poly.type
_entity_poly.pdbx_seq_one_letter_code
_entity_poly.pdbx_strand_id
1 'polypeptide(L)'
;MVIAAPAGRLRFTGHLESESGSAPIARLWSVGDRFQLVHHEDHAPAEPDSAFDRNIRAFGGPVQAALGDLTVGIAGCGGTGSAVAEQLARLGVRRFILTDPDTLSASNVTRVYGSTPARVGARKVEVVGDLITSITPDAQTVRDASMLTVQAAARRLADADVVFGCTDDNAGRMMLSRLASYLLTPVIDCGVLLSSGPSGLLEGIHGRVTILSPGSACLICRGRIDQARAATELLTPEERARRLDEGYAAALPGAEPAVVTFTTAVAAAAVTELLERLTGFGPEPVPSELILRLHDREVSVNRQTPKAGHYCDAAAGKLGFGHAEPFLEQMWSA
;
A
#
# COMPACT_ATOMS: atom_id res chain seq x y z
N MET A 1 6.46 -27.55 10.42
CA MET A 1 7.36 -26.38 10.35
C MET A 1 8.21 -26.35 11.61
N VAL A 2 9.52 -26.20 11.50
CA VAL A 2 10.45 -26.04 12.63
C VAL A 2 11.15 -24.69 12.48
N ILE A 3 11.18 -23.92 13.54
CA ILE A 3 11.87 -22.60 13.56
C ILE A 3 13.06 -22.76 14.51
N ALA A 4 14.24 -22.38 14.05
CA ALA A 4 15.47 -22.39 14.82
C ALA A 4 16.21 -21.05 14.67
N ALA A 5 17.00 -20.66 15.67
CA ALA A 5 17.78 -19.43 15.65
C ALA A 5 19.28 -19.70 15.84
N PRO A 6 19.95 -20.43 14.92
CA PRO A 6 21.38 -20.65 15.02
C PRO A 6 22.13 -19.33 14.82
N ALA A 7 23.07 -19.03 15.71
CA ALA A 7 23.90 -17.82 15.67
C ALA A 7 23.11 -16.49 15.58
N GLY A 8 21.93 -16.42 16.23
CA GLY A 8 21.12 -15.20 16.30
C GLY A 8 20.34 -14.88 15.03
N ARG A 9 20.35 -15.73 13.99
CA ARG A 9 19.49 -15.59 12.80
C ARG A 9 18.34 -16.57 12.88
N LEU A 10 17.12 -16.07 12.78
CA LEU A 10 15.95 -16.93 12.62
C LEU A 10 16.03 -17.67 11.28
N ARG A 11 15.88 -18.97 11.33
CA ARG A 11 15.73 -19.86 10.17
C ARG A 11 14.56 -20.80 10.41
N PHE A 12 13.98 -21.33 9.38
CA PHE A 12 12.94 -22.34 9.50
C PHE A 12 13.12 -23.40 8.43
N THR A 13 12.53 -24.57 8.70
CA THR A 13 12.28 -25.61 7.71
C THR A 13 10.79 -25.87 7.66
N GLY A 14 10.24 -26.16 6.50
CA GLY A 14 8.84 -26.48 6.37
C GLY A 14 8.45 -26.79 4.94
N HIS A 15 7.37 -27.56 4.79
CA HIS A 15 6.77 -27.92 3.52
C HIS A 15 5.29 -27.55 3.53
N LEU A 16 4.79 -27.18 2.37
CA LEU A 16 3.37 -27.02 2.10
C LEU A 16 2.89 -28.30 1.40
N GLU A 17 1.93 -28.98 2.01
CA GLU A 17 1.25 -30.12 1.41
C GLU A 17 -0.01 -29.63 0.70
N SER A 18 -0.19 -30.05 -0.55
CA SER A 18 -1.38 -29.77 -1.36
C SER A 18 -1.79 -31.00 -2.15
N GLU A 19 -2.94 -30.96 -2.79
CA GLU A 19 -3.39 -32.04 -3.68
C GLU A 19 -2.42 -32.29 -4.85
N SER A 20 -1.66 -31.26 -5.24
CA SER A 20 -0.64 -31.35 -6.31
C SER A 20 0.74 -31.85 -5.83
N GLY A 21 0.91 -32.07 -4.53
CA GLY A 21 2.16 -32.57 -3.93
C GLY A 21 2.71 -31.70 -2.81
N SER A 22 3.94 -32.00 -2.40
CA SER A 22 4.68 -31.31 -1.34
C SER A 22 5.71 -30.36 -1.95
N ALA A 23 5.77 -29.12 -1.45
CA ALA A 23 6.77 -28.13 -1.85
C ALA A 23 7.38 -27.45 -0.62
N PRO A 24 8.71 -27.17 -0.62
CA PRO A 24 9.33 -26.43 0.49
C PRO A 24 8.81 -25.00 0.55
N ILE A 25 8.61 -24.50 1.77
CA ILE A 25 8.29 -23.09 1.99
C ILE A 25 9.61 -22.32 1.93
N ALA A 26 9.81 -21.49 0.91
CA ALA A 26 11.07 -20.77 0.70
C ALA A 26 11.29 -19.63 1.70
N ARG A 27 10.22 -18.94 2.11
CA ARG A 27 10.28 -17.81 3.03
C ARG A 27 9.00 -17.67 3.84
N LEU A 28 9.11 -17.07 5.02
CA LEU A 28 8.00 -16.67 5.88
C LEU A 28 8.00 -15.16 6.06
N TRP A 29 6.84 -14.55 5.84
CA TRP A 29 6.61 -13.16 6.12
C TRP A 29 5.75 -13.03 7.38
N SER A 30 6.34 -12.53 8.46
CA SER A 30 5.66 -12.29 9.73
C SER A 30 5.20 -10.85 9.79
N VAL A 31 3.91 -10.64 10.05
CA VAL A 31 3.27 -9.33 10.05
C VAL A 31 2.56 -9.10 11.38
N GLY A 32 2.87 -7.97 12.00
CA GLY A 32 2.28 -7.51 13.26
C GLY A 32 2.63 -6.05 13.51
N ASP A 33 2.97 -5.69 14.73
CA ASP A 33 3.53 -4.38 15.04
C ASP A 33 4.93 -4.21 14.42
N ARG A 34 5.65 -5.31 14.18
CA ARG A 34 6.91 -5.39 13.43
C ARG A 34 6.77 -6.36 12.27
N PHE A 35 7.58 -6.18 11.23
CA PHE A 35 7.63 -7.04 10.06
C PHE A 35 8.96 -7.80 10.03
N GLN A 36 8.89 -9.08 9.71
CA GLN A 36 10.09 -9.91 9.64
C GLN A 36 10.00 -10.89 8.48
N LEU A 37 11.02 -10.86 7.62
CA LEU A 37 11.20 -11.85 6.57
C LEU A 37 12.21 -12.89 7.03
N VAL A 38 11.78 -14.15 7.09
CA VAL A 38 12.63 -15.28 7.48
C VAL A 38 12.73 -16.22 6.29
N HIS A 39 13.96 -16.61 5.94
CA HIS A 39 14.22 -17.51 4.83
C HIS A 39 14.35 -18.96 5.30
N HIS A 40 14.01 -19.90 4.44
CA HIS A 40 14.29 -21.31 4.65
C HIS A 40 15.80 -21.52 4.85
N GLU A 41 16.20 -22.52 5.64
CA GLU A 41 17.62 -22.75 5.96
C GLU A 41 18.51 -22.96 4.72
N ASP A 42 17.95 -23.55 3.65
CA ASP A 42 18.65 -23.77 2.38
C ASP A 42 18.59 -22.57 1.42
N HIS A 43 17.88 -21.50 1.78
CA HIS A 43 17.72 -20.29 0.98
C HIS A 43 18.33 -19.10 1.72
N ALA A 44 19.64 -18.91 1.56
CA ALA A 44 20.25 -17.68 2.01
C ALA A 44 19.80 -16.52 1.09
N PRO A 45 19.39 -15.36 1.63
CA PRO A 45 19.15 -14.17 0.82
C PRO A 45 20.45 -13.80 0.05
N ALA A 46 20.29 -13.27 -1.14
CA ALA A 46 21.43 -12.74 -1.90
C ALA A 46 22.18 -11.69 -1.07
N GLU A 47 23.51 -11.69 -1.16
CA GLU A 47 24.26 -10.63 -0.52
C GLU A 47 23.90 -9.27 -1.15
N PRO A 48 23.64 -8.24 -0.32
CA PRO A 48 23.29 -6.93 -0.83
C PRO A 48 24.42 -6.34 -1.69
N ASP A 49 24.05 -5.70 -2.80
CA ASP A 49 24.98 -5.00 -3.67
C ASP A 49 25.68 -3.86 -2.92
N SER A 50 26.96 -3.64 -3.24
CA SER A 50 27.77 -2.53 -2.72
C SER A 50 27.18 -1.14 -3.01
N ALA A 51 26.35 -1.00 -4.02
CA ALA A 51 25.58 0.22 -4.29
C ALA A 51 24.71 0.67 -3.11
N PHE A 52 24.34 -0.28 -2.23
CA PHE A 52 23.53 -0.02 -1.02
C PHE A 52 24.38 0.14 0.26
N ASP A 53 25.71 0.36 0.17
CA ASP A 53 26.60 0.47 1.34
C ASP A 53 26.08 1.48 2.39
N ARG A 54 25.54 2.62 1.96
CA ARG A 54 24.98 3.62 2.89
C ARG A 54 23.72 3.12 3.60
N ASN A 55 22.86 2.40 2.92
CA ASN A 55 21.67 1.79 3.50
C ASN A 55 22.06 0.69 4.50
N ILE A 56 23.02 -0.16 4.10
CA ILE A 56 23.54 -1.25 4.95
C ILE A 56 24.13 -0.70 6.24
N ARG A 57 24.85 0.42 6.17
CA ARG A 57 25.39 1.11 7.36
C ARG A 57 24.29 1.71 8.24
N ALA A 58 23.16 2.12 7.64
CA ALA A 58 22.06 2.75 8.36
C ALA A 58 21.18 1.72 9.09
N PHE A 59 20.81 0.62 8.44
CA PHE A 59 19.82 -0.33 8.97
C PHE A 59 20.21 -1.81 8.85
N GLY A 60 21.44 -2.10 8.40
CA GLY A 60 22.02 -3.44 8.39
C GLY A 60 21.73 -4.24 7.13
N GLY A 61 22.63 -5.20 6.83
CA GLY A 61 22.53 -6.11 5.68
C GLY A 61 21.23 -6.94 5.63
N PRO A 62 20.75 -7.50 6.76
CA PRO A 62 19.50 -8.27 6.76
C PRO A 62 18.28 -7.49 6.30
N VAL A 63 18.15 -6.22 6.66
CA VAL A 63 17.03 -5.35 6.22
C VAL A 63 17.17 -5.02 4.75
N GLN A 64 18.40 -4.72 4.28
CA GLN A 64 18.65 -4.50 2.85
C GLN A 64 18.31 -5.73 2.01
N ALA A 65 18.68 -6.92 2.47
CA ALA A 65 18.32 -8.18 1.81
C ALA A 65 16.80 -8.39 1.79
N ALA A 66 16.12 -8.12 2.91
CA ALA A 66 14.66 -8.20 2.97
C ALA A 66 13.99 -7.27 1.96
N LEU A 67 14.44 -6.00 1.85
CA LEU A 67 13.92 -5.06 0.85
C LEU A 67 14.06 -5.59 -0.59
N GLY A 68 15.20 -6.23 -0.92
CA GLY A 68 15.42 -6.85 -2.23
C GLY A 68 14.49 -8.04 -2.52
N ASP A 69 14.02 -8.72 -1.47
CA ASP A 69 13.18 -9.91 -1.56
C ASP A 69 11.68 -9.64 -1.38
N LEU A 70 11.28 -8.43 -1.00
CA LEU A 70 9.88 -8.06 -0.93
C LEU A 70 9.27 -7.87 -2.32
N THR A 71 8.01 -8.29 -2.44
CA THR A 71 7.11 -7.87 -3.52
C THR A 71 6.22 -6.75 -2.99
N VAL A 72 6.34 -5.56 -3.57
CA VAL A 72 5.60 -4.38 -3.12
C VAL A 72 4.46 -4.07 -4.08
N GLY A 73 3.25 -4.00 -3.54
CA GLY A 73 2.08 -3.51 -4.25
C GLY A 73 1.94 -1.99 -4.12
N ILE A 74 1.56 -1.31 -5.19
CA ILE A 74 1.22 0.12 -5.17
C ILE A 74 -0.12 0.31 -5.84
N ALA A 75 -1.13 0.67 -5.05
CA ALA A 75 -2.47 1.02 -5.53
C ALA A 75 -2.57 2.54 -5.68
N GLY A 76 -2.64 3.00 -6.93
CA GLY A 76 -2.57 4.41 -7.30
C GLY A 76 -1.15 4.87 -7.67
N CYS A 77 -0.94 5.18 -8.96
CA CYS A 77 0.33 5.66 -9.53
C CYS A 77 0.33 7.20 -9.75
N GLY A 78 -0.39 7.92 -8.89
CA GLY A 78 -0.42 9.39 -8.87
C GLY A 78 0.83 10.01 -8.22
N GLY A 79 0.71 11.24 -7.74
CA GLY A 79 1.83 11.97 -7.11
C GLY A 79 2.45 11.25 -5.91
N THR A 80 1.62 10.66 -5.03
CA THR A 80 2.10 9.90 -3.86
C THR A 80 2.68 8.54 -4.26
N GLY A 81 1.95 7.76 -5.09
CA GLY A 81 2.38 6.40 -5.45
C GLY A 81 3.64 6.39 -6.32
N SER A 82 3.80 7.35 -7.23
CA SER A 82 5.04 7.46 -8.01
C SER A 82 6.25 7.84 -7.15
N ALA A 83 6.06 8.70 -6.14
CA ALA A 83 7.11 9.05 -5.18
C ALA A 83 7.48 7.87 -4.27
N VAL A 84 6.49 7.06 -3.84
CA VAL A 84 6.74 5.78 -3.13
C VAL A 84 7.53 4.83 -4.01
N ALA A 85 7.11 4.64 -5.27
CA ALA A 85 7.76 3.74 -6.22
C ALA A 85 9.24 4.09 -6.44
N GLU A 86 9.53 5.39 -6.65
CA GLU A 86 10.92 5.85 -6.82
C GLU A 86 11.77 5.57 -5.58
N GLN A 87 11.26 5.90 -4.39
CA GLN A 87 12.00 5.69 -3.15
C GLN A 87 12.27 4.20 -2.90
N LEU A 88 11.28 3.34 -3.11
CA LEU A 88 11.44 1.89 -2.94
C LEU A 88 12.41 1.27 -3.95
N ALA A 89 12.38 1.70 -5.22
CA ALA A 89 13.35 1.28 -6.21
C ALA A 89 14.78 1.67 -5.80
N ARG A 90 14.98 2.92 -5.31
CA ARG A 90 16.28 3.39 -4.79
C ARG A 90 16.71 2.67 -3.51
N LEU A 91 15.78 2.13 -2.73
CA LEU A 91 16.07 1.28 -1.58
C LEU A 91 16.37 -0.18 -1.95
N GLY A 92 16.28 -0.54 -3.24
CA GLY A 92 16.63 -1.87 -3.72
C GLY A 92 15.49 -2.87 -3.79
N VAL A 93 14.23 -2.42 -3.69
CA VAL A 93 13.07 -3.27 -4.00
C VAL A 93 13.09 -3.61 -5.50
N ARG A 94 12.87 -4.90 -5.82
CA ARG A 94 12.98 -5.41 -7.20
C ARG A 94 11.68 -5.95 -7.77
N ARG A 95 10.66 -6.16 -6.96
CA ARG A 95 9.37 -6.70 -7.42
C ARG A 95 8.24 -5.76 -7.07
N PHE A 96 7.52 -5.32 -8.10
CA PHE A 96 6.43 -4.35 -7.96
C PHE A 96 5.16 -4.84 -8.65
N ILE A 97 4.02 -4.60 -8.01
CA ILE A 97 2.68 -4.75 -8.58
C ILE A 97 2.04 -3.36 -8.56
N LEU A 98 1.85 -2.78 -9.74
CA LEU A 98 1.31 -1.43 -9.93
C LEU A 98 -0.12 -1.52 -10.41
N THR A 99 -1.05 -0.81 -9.75
CA THR A 99 -2.48 -0.77 -10.12
C THR A 99 -2.95 0.68 -10.18
N ASP A 100 -3.36 1.14 -11.35
CA ASP A 100 -3.94 2.48 -11.56
C ASP A 100 -4.68 2.50 -12.92
N PRO A 101 -5.99 2.85 -12.98
CA PRO A 101 -6.76 2.83 -14.22
C PRO A 101 -6.44 4.00 -15.16
N ASP A 102 -5.82 5.06 -14.66
CA ASP A 102 -5.74 6.34 -15.33
C ASP A 102 -4.63 6.43 -16.37
N THR A 103 -4.82 7.39 -17.27
CA THR A 103 -3.78 7.91 -18.15
C THR A 103 -3.21 9.22 -17.58
N LEU A 104 -1.96 9.51 -17.94
CA LEU A 104 -1.28 10.73 -17.54
C LEU A 104 -1.91 11.94 -18.25
N SER A 105 -2.42 12.88 -17.49
CA SER A 105 -2.88 14.17 -17.99
C SER A 105 -1.78 15.25 -17.91
N ALA A 106 -1.93 16.35 -18.63
CA ALA A 106 -0.99 17.46 -18.57
C ALA A 106 -0.82 18.03 -17.13
N SER A 107 -1.89 18.08 -16.36
CA SER A 107 -1.83 18.52 -14.95
C SER A 107 -1.11 17.52 -14.03
N ASN A 108 -0.98 16.27 -14.43
CA ASN A 108 -0.25 15.25 -13.67
C ASN A 108 1.28 15.41 -13.77
N VAL A 109 1.79 15.99 -14.88
CA VAL A 109 3.24 16.18 -15.10
C VAL A 109 3.91 16.96 -13.97
N THR A 110 3.17 17.81 -13.29
CA THR A 110 3.69 18.62 -12.18
C THR A 110 3.97 17.84 -10.89
N ARG A 111 3.48 16.58 -10.79
CA ARG A 111 3.56 15.82 -9.53
C ARG A 111 3.82 14.31 -9.66
N VAL A 112 3.64 13.72 -10.85
CA VAL A 112 3.91 12.30 -11.07
C VAL A 112 5.38 12.11 -11.45
N TYR A 113 6.12 11.38 -10.65
CA TYR A 113 7.53 11.07 -10.92
C TYR A 113 7.68 10.19 -12.17
N GLY A 114 8.73 10.43 -12.94
CA GLY A 114 8.97 9.78 -14.23
C GLY A 114 8.12 10.33 -15.38
N SER A 115 7.21 11.27 -15.11
CA SER A 115 6.39 11.90 -16.14
C SER A 115 7.15 13.02 -16.87
N THR A 116 6.77 13.22 -18.12
CA THR A 116 7.21 14.35 -18.96
C THR A 116 6.05 14.79 -19.85
N PRO A 117 6.07 16.00 -20.42
CA PRO A 117 5.03 16.43 -21.36
C PRO A 117 4.84 15.48 -22.54
N ALA A 118 5.91 14.82 -23.01
CA ALA A 118 5.84 13.86 -24.11
C ALA A 118 5.11 12.55 -23.75
N ARG A 119 4.90 12.29 -22.45
CA ARG A 119 4.22 11.09 -21.95
C ARG A 119 2.73 11.31 -21.65
N VAL A 120 2.19 12.50 -21.89
CA VAL A 120 0.76 12.78 -21.72
C VAL A 120 -0.06 11.83 -22.61
N GLY A 121 -1.06 11.17 -22.01
CA GLY A 121 -1.87 10.11 -22.64
C GLY A 121 -1.38 8.68 -22.37
N ALA A 122 -0.14 8.48 -21.89
CA ALA A 122 0.33 7.14 -21.50
C ALA A 122 -0.37 6.68 -20.21
N ARG A 123 -0.52 5.35 -20.02
CA ARG A 123 -1.02 4.80 -18.76
C ARG A 123 -0.08 5.16 -17.61
N LYS A 124 -0.61 5.57 -16.45
CA LYS A 124 0.21 5.92 -15.29
C LYS A 124 1.08 4.74 -14.82
N VAL A 125 0.55 3.52 -14.86
CA VAL A 125 1.32 2.30 -14.51
C VAL A 125 2.53 2.09 -15.43
N GLU A 126 2.44 2.47 -16.72
CA GLU A 126 3.57 2.40 -17.65
C GLU A 126 4.62 3.47 -17.33
N VAL A 127 4.18 4.69 -17.00
CA VAL A 127 5.11 5.78 -16.63
C VAL A 127 5.91 5.41 -15.38
N VAL A 128 5.21 4.91 -14.34
CA VAL A 128 5.85 4.54 -13.07
C VAL A 128 6.68 3.25 -13.21
N GLY A 129 6.21 2.27 -13.99
CA GLY A 129 6.99 1.07 -14.27
C GLY A 129 8.30 1.36 -15.00
N ASP A 130 8.28 2.26 -15.98
CA ASP A 130 9.50 2.69 -16.69
C ASP A 130 10.43 3.49 -15.79
N LEU A 131 9.91 4.31 -14.88
CA LEU A 131 10.69 4.98 -13.85
C LEU A 131 11.43 3.95 -12.97
N ILE A 132 10.72 2.94 -12.45
CA ILE A 132 11.31 1.87 -11.64
C ILE A 132 12.44 1.18 -12.39
N THR A 133 12.22 0.74 -13.64
CA THR A 133 13.22 0.03 -14.42
C THR A 133 14.39 0.92 -14.83
N SER A 134 14.21 2.24 -14.92
CA SER A 134 15.31 3.18 -15.13
C SER A 134 16.24 3.32 -13.92
N ILE A 135 15.72 3.09 -12.70
CA ILE A 135 16.48 3.15 -11.45
C ILE A 135 17.07 1.77 -11.13
N THR A 136 16.28 0.72 -11.31
CA THR A 136 16.62 -0.68 -10.99
C THR A 136 16.36 -1.52 -12.25
N PRO A 137 17.33 -1.68 -13.14
CA PRO A 137 17.13 -2.33 -14.44
C PRO A 137 16.67 -3.78 -14.38
N ASP A 138 16.96 -4.50 -13.31
CA ASP A 138 16.55 -5.88 -13.05
C ASP A 138 15.21 -5.98 -12.30
N ALA A 139 14.52 -4.86 -12.05
CA ALA A 139 13.22 -4.88 -11.41
C ALA A 139 12.15 -5.50 -12.30
N GLN A 140 11.31 -6.32 -11.66
CA GLN A 140 10.12 -6.91 -12.27
C GLN A 140 8.89 -6.08 -11.88
N THR A 141 8.15 -5.62 -12.89
CA THR A 141 6.95 -4.80 -12.67
C THR A 141 5.74 -5.46 -13.32
N VAL A 142 4.73 -5.80 -12.52
CA VAL A 142 3.39 -6.11 -13.01
C VAL A 142 2.63 -4.79 -13.12
N ARG A 143 2.10 -4.46 -14.29
CA ARG A 143 1.45 -3.18 -14.61
C ARG A 143 -0.01 -3.41 -14.94
N ASP A 144 -0.90 -3.13 -14.00
CA ASP A 144 -2.33 -3.34 -14.14
C ASP A 144 -3.07 -2.01 -14.27
N ALA A 145 -3.59 -1.74 -15.47
CA ALA A 145 -4.35 -0.52 -15.75
C ALA A 145 -5.84 -0.65 -15.38
N SER A 146 -6.13 -1.32 -14.28
CA SER A 146 -7.49 -1.54 -13.76
C SER A 146 -7.72 -0.83 -12.45
N MET A 147 -8.98 -0.57 -12.11
CA MET A 147 -9.36 -0.13 -10.77
C MET A 147 -9.19 -1.28 -9.76
N LEU A 148 -8.85 -0.97 -8.53
CA LEU A 148 -8.74 -1.97 -7.45
C LEU A 148 -10.09 -2.63 -7.11
N THR A 149 -11.19 -2.03 -7.53
CA THR A 149 -12.55 -2.59 -7.42
C THR A 149 -12.84 -3.70 -8.42
N VAL A 150 -11.92 -3.98 -9.35
CA VAL A 150 -11.97 -5.14 -10.25
C VAL A 150 -11.32 -6.33 -9.55
N GLN A 151 -12.04 -7.45 -9.45
CA GLN A 151 -11.57 -8.62 -8.70
C GLN A 151 -10.19 -9.13 -9.15
N ALA A 152 -9.92 -9.16 -10.45
CA ALA A 152 -8.64 -9.59 -10.98
C ALA A 152 -7.46 -8.70 -10.54
N ALA A 153 -7.67 -7.38 -10.45
CA ALA A 153 -6.67 -6.44 -9.95
C ALA A 153 -6.42 -6.63 -8.45
N ALA A 154 -7.49 -6.78 -7.66
CA ALA A 154 -7.37 -7.06 -6.23
C ALA A 154 -6.67 -8.39 -5.95
N ARG A 155 -6.93 -9.44 -6.74
CA ARG A 155 -6.23 -10.74 -6.63
C ARG A 155 -4.74 -10.61 -6.97
N ARG A 156 -4.36 -9.85 -8.02
CA ARG A 156 -2.93 -9.60 -8.31
C ARG A 156 -2.24 -8.83 -7.20
N LEU A 157 -2.91 -7.81 -6.65
CA LEU A 157 -2.34 -7.02 -5.56
C LEU A 157 -2.19 -7.86 -4.28
N ALA A 158 -2.99 -8.90 -4.11
CA ALA A 158 -2.90 -9.85 -3.00
C ALA A 158 -1.59 -10.68 -3.00
N ASP A 159 -0.88 -10.76 -4.13
CA ASP A 159 0.43 -11.43 -4.23
C ASP A 159 1.58 -10.58 -3.65
N ALA A 160 1.31 -9.34 -3.25
CA ALA A 160 2.30 -8.48 -2.60
C ALA A 160 2.53 -8.86 -1.13
N ASP A 161 3.78 -8.73 -0.67
CA ASP A 161 4.13 -8.86 0.75
C ASP A 161 3.70 -7.64 1.56
N VAL A 162 3.67 -6.45 0.94
CA VAL A 162 3.18 -5.19 1.52
C VAL A 162 2.58 -4.33 0.41
N VAL A 163 1.50 -3.61 0.73
CA VAL A 163 0.82 -2.74 -0.22
C VAL A 163 0.86 -1.28 0.26
N PHE A 164 1.22 -0.37 -0.62
CA PHE A 164 1.05 1.07 -0.42
C PHE A 164 -0.27 1.51 -1.08
N GLY A 165 -1.20 1.98 -0.24
CA GLY A 165 -2.48 2.54 -0.66
C GLY A 165 -2.31 4.04 -0.97
N CYS A 166 -2.22 4.39 -2.25
CA CYS A 166 -2.02 5.75 -2.75
C CYS A 166 -3.19 6.23 -3.62
N THR A 167 -4.33 5.55 -3.51
CA THR A 167 -5.57 5.93 -4.19
C THR A 167 -6.34 6.98 -3.41
N ASP A 168 -7.10 7.81 -4.11
CA ASP A 168 -7.97 8.84 -3.54
C ASP A 168 -9.45 8.42 -3.44
N ASP A 169 -9.84 7.29 -4.07
CA ASP A 169 -11.20 6.77 -4.02
C ASP A 169 -11.49 5.96 -2.74
N ASN A 170 -12.72 6.04 -2.24
CA ASN A 170 -13.18 5.35 -1.04
C ASN A 170 -13.36 3.85 -1.27
N ALA A 171 -13.79 3.45 -2.47
CA ALA A 171 -14.02 2.06 -2.82
C ALA A 171 -12.69 1.28 -2.86
N GLY A 172 -11.63 1.84 -3.48
CA GLY A 172 -10.30 1.27 -3.46
C GLY A 172 -9.73 1.15 -2.05
N ARG A 173 -9.88 2.18 -1.20
CA ARG A 173 -9.49 2.13 0.22
C ARG A 173 -10.25 1.07 1.01
N MET A 174 -11.51 0.84 0.68
CA MET A 174 -12.29 -0.25 1.28
C MET A 174 -11.71 -1.61 0.90
N MET A 175 -11.32 -1.82 -0.37
CA MET A 175 -10.65 -3.05 -0.82
C MET A 175 -9.31 -3.26 -0.11
N LEU A 176 -8.48 -2.22 0.02
CA LEU A 176 -7.23 -2.27 0.77
C LEU A 176 -7.43 -2.68 2.23
N SER A 177 -8.45 -2.15 2.89
CA SER A 177 -8.79 -2.53 4.27
C SER A 177 -9.19 -4.01 4.38
N ARG A 178 -9.88 -4.54 3.37
CA ARG A 178 -10.24 -5.97 3.31
C ARG A 178 -9.02 -6.85 3.03
N LEU A 179 -8.14 -6.48 2.08
CA LEU A 179 -6.88 -7.19 1.84
C LEU A 179 -6.07 -7.35 3.13
N ALA A 180 -5.91 -6.27 3.90
CA ALA A 180 -5.18 -6.29 5.16
C ALA A 180 -5.77 -7.27 6.19
N SER A 181 -7.09 -7.42 6.25
CA SER A 181 -7.75 -8.29 7.22
C SER A 181 -7.89 -9.73 6.74
N TYR A 182 -8.37 -9.94 5.51
CA TYR A 182 -8.69 -11.27 4.99
C TYR A 182 -7.46 -12.06 4.53
N LEU A 183 -6.45 -11.38 3.97
CA LEU A 183 -5.24 -12.01 3.46
C LEU A 183 -4.01 -11.77 4.35
N LEU A 184 -4.17 -11.01 5.43
CA LEU A 184 -3.09 -10.64 6.35
C LEU A 184 -1.96 -9.85 5.66
N THR A 185 -2.22 -9.28 4.49
CA THR A 185 -1.27 -8.45 3.74
C THR A 185 -1.22 -7.05 4.36
N PRO A 186 -0.11 -6.60 4.93
CA PRO A 186 -0.04 -5.27 5.53
C PRO A 186 -0.22 -4.19 4.46
N VAL A 187 -1.01 -3.16 4.80
CA VAL A 187 -1.23 -2.01 3.93
C VAL A 187 -0.77 -0.74 4.63
N ILE A 188 0.00 0.07 3.92
CA ILE A 188 0.41 1.41 4.34
C ILE A 188 -0.40 2.41 3.49
N ASP A 189 -1.52 2.90 4.05
CA ASP A 189 -2.43 3.83 3.37
C ASP A 189 -1.94 5.27 3.51
N CYS A 190 -1.86 5.97 2.39
CA CYS A 190 -1.39 7.34 2.25
C CYS A 190 -2.55 8.27 1.92
N GLY A 191 -2.70 9.34 2.65
CA GLY A 191 -3.71 10.36 2.36
C GLY A 191 -3.11 11.76 2.44
N VAL A 192 -3.45 12.62 1.49
CA VAL A 192 -3.16 14.06 1.51
C VAL A 192 -4.49 14.79 1.41
N LEU A 193 -4.74 15.72 2.30
CA LEU A 193 -5.91 16.60 2.28
C LEU A 193 -5.47 18.05 2.35
N LEU A 194 -5.90 18.84 1.38
CA LEU A 194 -5.71 20.27 1.35
C LEU A 194 -7.03 20.96 1.65
N SER A 195 -7.03 21.92 2.55
CA SER A 195 -8.19 22.76 2.84
C SER A 195 -7.90 24.22 2.51
N SER A 196 -8.87 24.89 1.88
CA SER A 196 -8.81 26.30 1.55
C SER A 196 -9.82 27.07 2.38
N GLY A 197 -9.43 28.25 2.82
CA GLY A 197 -10.32 29.16 3.53
C GLY A 197 -11.30 29.90 2.58
N PRO A 198 -12.14 30.79 3.14
CA PRO A 198 -13.12 31.58 2.38
C PRO A 198 -12.50 32.46 1.28
N SER A 199 -11.23 32.81 1.43
CA SER A 199 -10.46 33.57 0.44
C SER A 199 -9.93 32.74 -0.74
N GLY A 200 -10.13 31.42 -0.71
CA GLY A 200 -9.54 30.44 -1.66
C GLY A 200 -8.04 30.17 -1.40
N LEU A 201 -7.44 30.77 -0.39
CA LEU A 201 -6.07 30.48 0.00
C LEU A 201 -5.96 29.18 0.79
N LEU A 202 -4.82 28.53 0.64
CA LEU A 202 -4.52 27.29 1.36
C LEU A 202 -4.35 27.58 2.86
N GLU A 203 -5.17 26.94 3.69
CA GLU A 203 -5.17 27.09 5.16
C GLU A 203 -4.73 25.84 5.90
N GLY A 204 -4.96 24.67 5.31
CA GLY A 204 -4.61 23.38 5.93
C GLY A 204 -3.96 22.43 4.96
N ILE A 205 -2.88 21.79 5.42
CA ILE A 205 -2.16 20.75 4.69
C ILE A 205 -2.00 19.57 5.63
N HIS A 206 -2.81 18.54 5.41
CA HIS A 206 -2.82 17.35 6.24
C HIS A 206 -2.32 16.15 5.43
N GLY A 207 -1.24 15.53 5.91
CA GLY A 207 -0.79 14.22 5.47
C GLY A 207 -1.18 13.14 6.47
N ARG A 208 -1.44 11.94 5.98
CA ARG A 208 -1.73 10.79 6.83
C ARG A 208 -1.06 9.55 6.28
N VAL A 209 -0.44 8.79 7.16
CA VAL A 209 0.07 7.44 6.90
C VAL A 209 -0.59 6.50 7.90
N THR A 210 -1.39 5.57 7.43
CA THR A 210 -2.09 4.58 8.28
C THR A 210 -1.59 3.18 7.97
N ILE A 211 -1.09 2.49 8.97
CA ILE A 211 -0.61 1.13 8.84
C ILE A 211 -1.74 0.18 9.24
N LEU A 212 -2.22 -0.59 8.28
CA LEU A 212 -3.20 -1.63 8.47
C LEU A 212 -2.47 -2.96 8.57
N SER A 213 -2.23 -3.40 9.78
CA SER A 213 -1.73 -4.74 10.09
C SER A 213 -2.87 -5.62 10.61
N PRO A 214 -2.76 -6.95 10.57
CA PRO A 214 -3.78 -7.84 11.09
C PRO A 214 -4.20 -7.50 12.51
N GLY A 215 -5.52 -7.34 12.74
CA GLY A 215 -6.06 -6.96 14.05
C GLY A 215 -5.97 -5.47 14.40
N SER A 216 -5.43 -4.61 13.52
CA SER A 216 -5.52 -3.15 13.67
C SER A 216 -6.85 -2.60 13.17
N ALA A 217 -7.27 -1.41 13.64
CA ALA A 217 -8.46 -0.74 13.11
C ALA A 217 -8.28 -0.44 11.62
N CYS A 218 -9.22 -0.90 10.78
CA CYS A 218 -9.26 -0.59 9.36
C CYS A 218 -9.70 0.85 9.09
N LEU A 219 -9.63 1.29 7.84
CA LEU A 219 -9.98 2.67 7.46
C LEU A 219 -11.46 3.01 7.72
N ILE A 220 -12.37 2.01 7.65
CA ILE A 220 -13.78 2.20 8.04
C ILE A 220 -13.89 2.47 9.55
N CYS A 221 -13.24 1.66 10.38
CA CYS A 221 -13.26 1.84 11.85
C CYS A 221 -12.68 3.19 12.27
N ARG A 222 -11.72 3.70 11.50
CA ARG A 222 -11.09 5.02 11.70
C ARG A 222 -11.90 6.19 11.15
N GLY A 223 -13.05 5.93 10.47
CA GLY A 223 -13.81 6.99 9.81
C GLY A 223 -13.06 7.67 8.65
N ARG A 224 -12.20 6.91 7.95
CA ARG A 224 -11.40 7.40 6.82
C ARG A 224 -12.03 7.08 5.46
N ILE A 225 -13.14 6.37 5.46
CA ILE A 225 -13.92 6.00 4.28
C ILE A 225 -15.33 6.52 4.45
N ASP A 226 -15.79 7.32 3.49
CA ASP A 226 -17.19 7.62 3.31
C ASP A 226 -17.85 6.43 2.59
N GLN A 227 -18.64 5.65 3.32
CA GLN A 227 -19.26 4.44 2.81
C GLN A 227 -20.35 4.72 1.76
N ALA A 228 -21.05 5.84 1.84
CA ALA A 228 -22.06 6.23 0.85
C ALA A 228 -21.36 6.59 -0.47
N ARG A 229 -20.25 7.33 -0.38
CA ARG A 229 -19.41 7.64 -1.55
C ARG A 229 -18.78 6.37 -2.13
N ALA A 230 -18.22 5.48 -1.32
CA ALA A 230 -17.69 4.20 -1.77
C ALA A 230 -18.74 3.37 -2.53
N ALA A 231 -19.98 3.32 -2.02
CA ALA A 231 -21.07 2.63 -2.69
C ALA A 231 -21.40 3.26 -4.06
N THR A 232 -21.32 4.59 -4.18
CA THR A 232 -21.53 5.31 -5.45
C THR A 232 -20.38 5.04 -6.45
N GLU A 233 -19.14 4.99 -5.95
CA GLU A 233 -17.95 4.71 -6.76
C GLU A 233 -17.95 3.27 -7.35
N LEU A 234 -18.61 2.33 -6.68
CA LEU A 234 -18.78 0.94 -7.15
C LEU A 234 -19.86 0.75 -8.21
N LEU A 235 -20.70 1.75 -8.47
CA LEU A 235 -21.74 1.67 -9.49
C LEU A 235 -21.13 1.76 -10.90
N THR A 236 -21.78 1.08 -11.88
CA THR A 236 -21.47 1.32 -13.28
C THR A 236 -21.76 2.77 -13.67
N PRO A 237 -21.15 3.31 -14.73
CA PRO A 237 -21.45 4.67 -15.19
C PRO A 237 -22.94 4.91 -15.44
N GLU A 238 -23.64 3.92 -16.00
CA GLU A 238 -25.08 3.98 -16.31
C GLU A 238 -25.92 3.99 -15.03
N GLU A 239 -25.62 3.12 -14.07
CA GLU A 239 -26.32 3.07 -12.78
C GLU A 239 -26.07 4.35 -11.97
N ARG A 240 -24.84 4.86 -12.01
CA ARG A 240 -24.48 6.11 -11.35
C ARG A 240 -25.27 7.29 -11.93
N ALA A 241 -25.32 7.41 -13.26
CA ALA A 241 -26.08 8.46 -13.93
C ALA A 241 -27.56 8.40 -13.58
N ARG A 242 -28.15 7.20 -13.58
CA ARG A 242 -29.55 6.99 -13.19
C ARG A 242 -29.83 7.41 -11.74
N ARG A 243 -28.98 6.96 -10.78
CA ARG A 243 -29.16 7.29 -9.36
C ARG A 243 -28.90 8.74 -9.03
N LEU A 244 -28.03 9.42 -9.80
CA LEU A 244 -27.85 10.87 -9.71
C LEU A 244 -29.10 11.62 -10.12
N ASP A 245 -29.73 11.22 -11.24
CA ASP A 245 -30.97 11.82 -11.75
C ASP A 245 -32.16 11.58 -10.79
N GLU A 246 -32.22 10.41 -10.19
CA GLU A 246 -33.21 10.03 -9.17
C GLU A 246 -32.96 10.65 -7.78
N GLY A 247 -31.81 11.33 -7.58
CA GLY A 247 -31.43 11.94 -6.30
C GLY A 247 -30.95 10.95 -5.21
N TYR A 248 -30.69 9.68 -5.58
CA TYR A 248 -30.22 8.65 -4.65
C TYR A 248 -28.69 8.52 -4.56
N ALA A 249 -27.95 9.25 -5.39
CA ALA A 249 -26.48 9.31 -5.31
C ALA A 249 -26.01 10.76 -5.26
N ALA A 250 -24.93 11.02 -4.52
CA ALA A 250 -24.27 12.30 -4.55
C ALA A 250 -23.34 12.41 -5.77
N ALA A 251 -23.23 13.61 -6.34
CA ALA A 251 -22.20 13.89 -7.34
C ALA A 251 -20.81 13.63 -6.75
N LEU A 252 -19.96 12.91 -7.49
CA LEU A 252 -18.57 12.75 -7.07
C LEU A 252 -17.83 14.08 -7.28
N PRO A 253 -17.01 14.52 -6.31
CA PRO A 253 -16.24 15.75 -6.46
C PRO A 253 -15.26 15.61 -7.64
N GLY A 254 -14.87 16.75 -8.20
CA GLY A 254 -13.78 16.82 -9.18
C GLY A 254 -12.43 16.44 -8.58
N ALA A 255 -11.36 16.47 -9.40
CA ALA A 255 -10.01 16.15 -8.96
C ALA A 255 -9.59 17.05 -7.78
N GLU A 256 -9.17 16.43 -6.69
CA GLU A 256 -8.67 17.17 -5.51
C GLU A 256 -7.31 17.80 -5.82
N PRO A 257 -7.02 18.99 -5.23
CA PRO A 257 -5.72 19.61 -5.37
C PRO A 257 -4.61 18.70 -4.86
N ALA A 258 -3.51 18.60 -5.59
CA ALA A 258 -2.35 17.82 -5.18
C ALA A 258 -1.06 18.53 -5.63
N VAL A 259 -0.14 18.75 -4.68
CA VAL A 259 1.13 19.43 -4.87
C VAL A 259 2.27 18.45 -4.59
N VAL A 260 3.27 18.43 -5.48
CA VAL A 260 4.37 17.45 -5.44
C VAL A 260 5.08 17.38 -4.08
N THR A 261 5.34 18.52 -3.44
CA THR A 261 6.02 18.56 -2.15
C THR A 261 5.23 17.88 -1.03
N PHE A 262 3.90 18.03 -1.03
CA PHE A 262 3.05 17.45 0.01
C PHE A 262 2.85 15.94 -0.20
N THR A 263 2.64 15.53 -1.45
CA THR A 263 2.53 14.10 -1.80
C THR A 263 3.83 13.37 -1.54
N THR A 264 4.98 14.01 -1.83
CA THR A 264 6.32 13.45 -1.56
C THR A 264 6.61 13.35 -0.06
N ALA A 265 6.23 14.35 0.74
CA ALA A 265 6.40 14.31 2.19
C ALA A 265 5.64 13.11 2.82
N VAL A 266 4.39 12.88 2.37
CA VAL A 266 3.60 11.72 2.82
C VAL A 266 4.19 10.41 2.31
N ALA A 267 4.65 10.36 1.06
CA ALA A 267 5.32 9.19 0.50
C ALA A 267 6.59 8.84 1.28
N ALA A 268 7.42 9.84 1.61
CA ALA A 268 8.62 9.64 2.41
C ALA A 268 8.29 9.12 3.82
N ALA A 269 7.27 9.68 4.47
CA ALA A 269 6.81 9.17 5.76
C ALA A 269 6.31 7.73 5.67
N ALA A 270 5.57 7.36 4.61
CA ALA A 270 5.06 6.01 4.41
C ALA A 270 6.18 4.98 4.17
N VAL A 271 7.19 5.33 3.37
CA VAL A 271 8.37 4.47 3.17
C VAL A 271 9.19 4.36 4.45
N THR A 272 9.29 5.44 5.22
CA THR A 272 9.95 5.43 6.55
C THR A 272 9.21 4.48 7.52
N GLU A 273 7.87 4.43 7.48
CA GLU A 273 7.10 3.47 8.29
C GLU A 273 7.39 2.01 7.90
N LEU A 274 7.58 1.70 6.61
CA LEU A 274 8.03 0.36 6.22
C LEU A 274 9.40 0.03 6.83
N LEU A 275 10.36 0.96 6.72
CA LEU A 275 11.69 0.79 7.31
C LEU A 275 11.60 0.64 8.84
N GLU A 276 10.76 1.43 9.50
CA GLU A 276 10.51 1.34 10.93
C GLU A 276 10.00 -0.04 11.32
N ARG A 277 9.02 -0.59 10.58
CA ARG A 277 8.48 -1.93 10.83
C ARG A 277 9.52 -3.04 10.66
N LEU A 278 10.47 -2.87 9.74
CA LEU A 278 11.55 -3.82 9.49
C LEU A 278 12.71 -3.71 10.49
N THR A 279 12.97 -2.53 11.04
CA THR A 279 14.16 -2.24 11.87
C THR A 279 13.86 -2.06 13.35
N GLY A 280 12.68 -1.56 13.71
CA GLY A 280 12.28 -1.30 15.08
C GLY A 280 12.96 -0.10 15.72
N PHE A 281 13.32 0.94 14.96
CA PHE A 281 13.94 2.15 15.53
C PHE A 281 12.97 3.08 16.27
N GLY A 282 11.68 2.92 16.04
CA GLY A 282 10.63 3.77 16.61
C GLY A 282 10.27 3.39 18.06
N PRO A 283 9.40 4.18 18.70
CA PRO A 283 8.97 3.95 20.06
C PRO A 283 8.02 2.76 20.21
N GLU A 284 7.96 2.20 21.40
CA GLU A 284 6.92 1.27 21.82
C GLU A 284 5.91 1.95 22.77
N PRO A 285 4.61 1.68 22.65
CA PRO A 285 3.94 0.83 21.65
C PRO A 285 3.96 1.47 20.26
N VAL A 286 4.14 0.65 19.23
CA VAL A 286 4.24 1.10 17.84
C VAL A 286 2.92 1.78 17.40
N PRO A 287 2.95 3.03 16.91
CA PRO A 287 1.75 3.70 16.42
C PRO A 287 1.24 3.03 15.13
N SER A 288 -0.06 3.08 14.93
CA SER A 288 -0.68 2.57 13.71
C SER A 288 -1.13 3.67 12.73
N GLU A 289 -0.92 4.93 13.06
CA GLU A 289 -1.21 6.07 12.20
C GLU A 289 -0.31 7.26 12.56
N LEU A 290 0.26 7.89 11.53
CA LEU A 290 0.93 9.19 11.61
C LEU A 290 0.04 10.23 10.95
N ILE A 291 -0.08 11.40 11.59
CA ILE A 291 -0.77 12.57 11.04
C ILE A 291 0.24 13.70 10.95
N LEU A 292 0.50 14.15 9.72
CA LEU A 292 1.39 15.25 9.42
C LEU A 292 0.55 16.52 9.22
N ARG A 293 0.64 17.46 10.13
CA ARG A 293 0.08 18.81 9.97
C ARG A 293 1.18 19.73 9.45
N LEU A 294 1.35 19.72 8.11
CA LEU A 294 2.47 20.44 7.48
C LEU A 294 2.39 21.96 7.65
N HIS A 295 1.18 22.53 7.73
CA HIS A 295 0.95 23.94 7.98
C HIS A 295 1.37 24.35 9.40
N ASP A 296 1.21 23.47 10.40
CA ASP A 296 1.61 23.67 11.80
C ASP A 296 3.04 23.18 12.08
N ARG A 297 3.66 22.48 11.12
CA ARG A 297 4.97 21.80 11.30
C ARG A 297 4.95 20.75 12.42
N GLU A 298 3.82 20.07 12.56
CA GLU A 298 3.62 19.04 13.60
C GLU A 298 3.45 17.64 12.99
N VAL A 299 3.96 16.67 13.70
CA VAL A 299 3.67 15.25 13.47
C VAL A 299 3.07 14.68 14.76
N SER A 300 1.90 14.08 14.65
CA SER A 300 1.28 13.35 15.76
C SER A 300 1.04 11.90 15.37
N VAL A 301 0.96 11.04 16.39
CA VAL A 301 0.76 9.60 16.21
C VAL A 301 -0.55 9.16 16.85
N ASN A 302 -1.15 8.11 16.30
CA ASN A 302 -2.38 7.53 16.79
C ASN A 302 -2.30 6.00 16.81
N ARG A 303 -3.00 5.39 17.77
CA ARG A 303 -3.22 3.96 17.85
C ARG A 303 -4.69 3.74 18.15
N GLN A 304 -5.38 3.09 17.22
CA GLN A 304 -6.81 2.81 17.35
C GLN A 304 -7.08 1.33 17.24
N THR A 305 -7.93 0.83 18.12
CA THR A 305 -8.43 -0.55 18.07
C THR A 305 -9.61 -0.68 17.12
N PRO A 306 -9.87 -1.87 16.55
CA PRO A 306 -11.07 -2.16 15.78
C PRO A 306 -12.35 -1.87 16.56
N LYS A 307 -13.42 -1.55 15.84
CA LYS A 307 -14.77 -1.60 16.41
C LYS A 307 -15.16 -3.05 16.65
N ALA A 308 -15.75 -3.35 17.81
CA ALA A 308 -16.17 -4.69 18.19
C ALA A 308 -17.07 -5.33 17.11
N GLY A 309 -16.76 -6.57 16.74
CA GLY A 309 -17.49 -7.33 15.73
C GLY A 309 -17.27 -6.92 14.27
N HIS A 310 -16.44 -5.90 14.00
CA HIS A 310 -16.07 -5.55 12.63
C HIS A 310 -15.08 -6.57 12.06
N TYR A 311 -15.06 -6.80 10.72
CA TYR A 311 -14.24 -7.84 10.09
C TYR A 311 -12.73 -7.72 10.42
N CYS A 312 -12.24 -6.54 10.75
CA CYS A 312 -10.85 -6.32 11.18
C CYS A 312 -10.62 -6.60 12.68
N ASP A 313 -11.68 -6.86 13.46
CA ASP A 313 -11.58 -7.30 14.85
C ASP A 313 -11.26 -8.80 14.89
N ALA A 314 -10.22 -9.17 15.63
CA ALA A 314 -9.81 -10.57 15.78
C ALA A 314 -10.95 -11.45 16.31
N ALA A 315 -11.82 -10.90 17.19
CA ALA A 315 -12.97 -11.60 17.73
C ALA A 315 -14.07 -11.92 16.70
N ALA A 316 -14.06 -11.24 15.55
CA ALA A 316 -15.01 -11.51 14.46
C ALA A 316 -14.68 -12.77 13.66
N GLY A 317 -13.48 -13.37 13.85
CA GLY A 317 -13.06 -14.60 13.17
C GLY A 317 -12.85 -14.47 11.66
N LYS A 318 -12.61 -13.24 11.16
CA LYS A 318 -12.42 -12.97 9.72
C LYS A 318 -10.95 -12.73 9.33
N LEU A 319 -10.06 -12.59 10.30
CA LEU A 319 -8.64 -12.41 10.02
C LEU A 319 -8.07 -13.70 9.40
N GLY A 320 -7.39 -13.54 8.25
CA GLY A 320 -6.85 -14.67 7.50
C GLY A 320 -7.89 -15.50 6.74
N PHE A 321 -9.12 -15.01 6.60
CA PHE A 321 -10.20 -15.71 5.89
C PHE A 321 -10.10 -15.50 4.36
N GLY A 322 -8.89 -15.66 3.82
CA GLY A 322 -8.58 -15.38 2.41
C GLY A 322 -9.28 -16.28 1.39
N HIS A 323 -9.84 -17.42 1.86
CA HIS A 323 -10.65 -18.34 1.06
C HIS A 323 -12.15 -17.99 1.03
N ALA A 324 -12.55 -16.82 1.59
CA ALA A 324 -13.93 -16.37 1.56
C ALA A 324 -14.48 -16.30 0.14
N GLU A 325 -15.69 -16.84 -0.06
CA GLU A 325 -16.44 -16.67 -1.30
C GLU A 325 -17.76 -15.93 -1.00
N PRO A 326 -18.04 -14.84 -1.72
CA PRO A 326 -17.21 -14.21 -2.76
C PRO A 326 -15.90 -13.67 -2.19
N PHE A 327 -14.86 -13.54 -3.06
CA PHE A 327 -13.53 -13.11 -2.68
C PHE A 327 -13.58 -11.83 -1.83
N LEU A 328 -12.88 -11.83 -0.67
CA LEU A 328 -12.91 -10.77 0.35
C LEU A 328 -14.33 -10.49 0.91
N GLU A 329 -15.27 -11.41 0.79
CA GLU A 329 -16.71 -11.18 1.10
C GLU A 329 -17.26 -9.92 0.44
N GLN A 330 -16.85 -9.64 -0.80
CA GLN A 330 -17.23 -8.45 -1.55
C GLN A 330 -18.04 -8.81 -2.79
N MET A 331 -19.10 -8.05 -3.05
CA MET A 331 -19.79 -8.09 -4.34
C MET A 331 -18.90 -7.40 -5.37
N TRP A 332 -18.46 -8.14 -6.39
CA TRP A 332 -17.63 -7.61 -7.47
C TRP A 332 -18.52 -7.25 -8.66
N SER A 333 -18.26 -6.10 -9.26
CA SER A 333 -18.84 -5.79 -10.58
C SER A 333 -18.26 -6.75 -11.62
N ALA A 334 -19.13 -7.24 -12.49
CA ALA A 334 -18.79 -8.17 -13.56
C ALA A 334 -17.80 -7.56 -14.58
#